data_8789461fba866380802ba6f3d594ea8d
#
_entry.id   8789461fba866380802ba6f3d594ea8d
#
_cell.length_a   1.000
_cell.length_b   1.000
_cell.length_c   1.000
_cell.angle_alpha   90.00
_cell.angle_beta   90.00
_cell.angle_gamma   90.00
#
_symmetry.space_group_name_H-M   'P 1'
#
loop_
_entity.id
_entity.type
_entity.pdbx_description
1 polymer ?
#
loop_
_entity_poly.entity_id
_entity_poly.type
_entity_poly.pdbx_seq_one_letter_code
_entity_poly.pdbx_strand_id
1 'polypeptide(L)'
;MEWEPLVRLYESRLWRRSIAWQVLLGLSFDDEYSMITSALGLSRARSVLDLACGPGIYARRFAAELATGRVTGMDLSWPMLRYAANESRRARLDNLALVRGDATELPFRKELFDAVNCCGALHLFPDVGRTLTEIRRVLKGGGRLTLAVFRCGDGTIAQVRARMRQRLYGIGAFSAGDLASRLEAAGFVKPQCLHAAGLWLVMSAQKEAA
;
A
#
# COMPACT_ATOMS: atom_id res chain seq x y z
N MET A 1 -1.27 0.34 16.73
CA MET A 1 -1.31 1.82 16.90
C MET A 1 -2.74 2.21 17.30
N GLU A 2 -2.96 2.42 18.61
CA GLU A 2 -4.32 2.65 19.14
C GLU A 2 -4.51 4.07 19.73
N TRP A 3 -3.53 4.96 19.56
CA TRP A 3 -3.53 6.28 20.17
C TRP A 3 -3.87 7.39 19.19
N GLU A 4 -5.02 8.04 19.37
CA GLU A 4 -5.54 9.11 18.49
C GLU A 4 -4.55 10.27 18.21
N PRO A 5 -3.72 10.73 19.14
CA PRO A 5 -2.73 11.77 18.86
C PRO A 5 -1.68 11.34 17.83
N LEU A 6 -1.28 10.06 17.82
CA LEU A 6 -0.35 9.50 16.82
C LEU A 6 -0.97 9.46 15.43
N VAL A 7 -2.27 9.19 15.32
CA VAL A 7 -3.01 9.23 14.04
C VAL A 7 -2.98 10.64 13.45
N ARG A 8 -3.26 11.65 14.28
CA ARG A 8 -3.21 13.06 13.86
C ARG A 8 -1.81 13.52 13.47
N LEU A 9 -0.78 13.06 14.18
CA LEU A 9 0.61 13.36 13.83
C LEU A 9 1.00 12.73 12.51
N TYR A 10 0.61 11.46 12.29
CA TYR A 10 0.89 10.74 11.04
C TYR A 10 0.22 11.40 9.81
N GLU A 11 -0.98 11.97 9.98
CA GLU A 11 -1.68 12.73 8.93
C GLU A 11 -1.23 14.18 8.79
N SER A 12 -0.50 14.71 9.78
CA SER A 12 -0.13 16.12 9.72
C SER A 12 0.67 16.40 8.44
N ARG A 13 0.35 17.51 7.80
CA ARG A 13 1.14 18.01 6.65
C ARG A 13 2.63 18.17 7.00
N LEU A 14 2.93 18.36 8.31
CA LEU A 14 4.27 18.47 8.85
C LEU A 14 5.03 17.14 8.78
N TRP A 15 4.38 15.98 8.85
CA TRP A 15 5.05 14.70 8.81
C TRP A 15 5.31 14.23 7.36
N ARG A 16 4.27 13.99 6.56
CA ARG A 16 4.42 13.41 5.21
C ARG A 16 4.85 14.41 4.12
N ARG A 17 4.59 15.70 4.30
CA ARG A 17 5.01 16.77 3.41
C ARG A 17 6.23 17.54 3.90
N SER A 18 6.85 17.13 5.02
CA SER A 18 8.09 17.75 5.47
C SER A 18 9.20 17.50 4.46
N ILE A 19 10.00 18.53 4.19
CA ILE A 19 11.17 18.41 3.31
C ILE A 19 12.12 17.32 3.83
N ALA A 20 12.27 17.21 5.16
CA ALA A 20 13.09 16.17 5.77
C ALA A 20 12.60 14.76 5.43
N TRP A 21 11.28 14.51 5.42
CA TRP A 21 10.70 13.22 5.07
C TRP A 21 10.85 12.90 3.58
N GLN A 22 10.65 13.91 2.71
CA GLN A 22 10.86 13.78 1.28
C GLN A 22 12.33 13.46 0.94
N VAL A 23 13.27 14.14 1.59
CA VAL A 23 14.71 13.86 1.44
C VAL A 23 15.04 12.45 1.92
N LEU A 24 14.49 12.02 3.05
CA LEU A 24 14.74 10.70 3.62
C LEU A 24 14.19 9.57 2.72
N LEU A 25 13.01 9.76 2.14
CA LEU A 25 12.40 8.81 1.21
C LEU A 25 12.94 8.94 -0.22
N GLY A 26 13.56 10.09 -0.57
CA GLY A 26 14.01 10.38 -1.93
C GLY A 26 12.86 10.60 -2.92
N LEU A 27 11.66 10.94 -2.43
CA LEU A 27 10.44 11.08 -3.26
C LEU A 27 9.45 12.01 -2.57
N SER A 28 8.82 12.92 -3.33
CA SER A 28 7.69 13.70 -2.82
C SER A 28 6.41 12.87 -2.76
N PHE A 29 5.48 13.25 -1.89
CA PHE A 29 4.19 12.55 -1.81
C PHE A 29 3.37 12.66 -3.10
N ASP A 30 3.43 13.80 -3.79
CA ASP A 30 2.66 14.01 -5.01
C ASP A 30 3.26 13.24 -6.19
N ASP A 31 4.59 13.12 -6.29
CA ASP A 31 5.25 12.25 -7.27
C ASP A 31 4.95 10.78 -6.99
N GLU A 32 5.02 10.33 -5.72
CA GLU A 32 4.64 8.96 -5.32
C GLU A 32 3.19 8.67 -5.71
N TYR A 33 2.28 9.57 -5.40
CA TYR A 33 0.87 9.42 -5.74
C TYR A 33 0.63 9.32 -7.24
N SER A 34 1.24 10.20 -8.04
CA SER A 34 1.17 10.20 -9.50
C SER A 34 1.68 8.88 -10.08
N MET A 35 2.82 8.39 -9.57
CA MET A 35 3.42 7.12 -9.97
C MET A 35 2.50 5.93 -9.66
N ILE A 36 1.94 5.88 -8.44
CA ILE A 36 1.02 4.84 -7.99
C ILE A 36 -0.25 4.84 -8.86
N THR A 37 -0.90 5.99 -9.05
CA THR A 37 -2.15 6.08 -9.83
C THR A 37 -1.97 5.71 -11.29
N SER A 38 -0.84 6.09 -11.89
CA SER A 38 -0.46 5.70 -13.24
C SER A 38 -0.26 4.18 -13.35
N ALA A 39 0.51 3.58 -12.43
CA ALA A 39 0.80 2.15 -12.42
C ALA A 39 -0.46 1.30 -12.17
N LEU A 40 -1.36 1.74 -11.29
CA LEU A 40 -2.66 1.12 -11.05
C LEU A 40 -3.62 1.24 -12.25
N GLY A 41 -3.39 2.22 -13.13
CA GLY A 41 -4.35 2.58 -14.17
C GLY A 41 -5.66 3.10 -13.57
N LEU A 42 -5.55 3.94 -12.54
CA LEU A 42 -6.65 4.36 -11.69
C LEU A 42 -7.84 4.92 -12.51
N SER A 43 -7.58 5.70 -13.55
CA SER A 43 -8.61 6.31 -14.39
C SER A 43 -9.55 5.30 -15.10
N ARG A 44 -9.12 4.04 -15.21
CA ARG A 44 -9.89 2.94 -15.83
C ARG A 44 -10.43 1.95 -14.80
N ALA A 45 -9.99 2.04 -13.55
CA ALA A 45 -10.43 1.13 -12.49
C ALA A 45 -11.85 1.47 -12.05
N ARG A 46 -12.66 0.45 -11.80
CA ARG A 46 -14.02 0.60 -11.22
C ARG A 46 -14.10 0.12 -9.77
N SER A 47 -13.14 -0.66 -9.34
CA SER A 47 -13.05 -1.18 -7.97
C SER A 47 -11.60 -1.20 -7.51
N VAL A 48 -11.28 -0.41 -6.49
CA VAL A 48 -9.92 -0.26 -5.94
C VAL A 48 -9.91 -0.63 -4.48
N LEU A 49 -8.93 -1.41 -4.07
CA LEU A 49 -8.63 -1.67 -2.65
C LEU A 49 -7.38 -0.87 -2.25
N ASP A 50 -7.49 -0.08 -1.21
CA ASP A 50 -6.36 0.50 -0.48
C ASP A 50 -6.15 -0.34 0.79
N LEU A 51 -5.16 -1.24 0.75
CA LEU A 51 -4.87 -2.21 1.81
C LEU A 51 -3.93 -1.61 2.84
N ALA A 52 -4.26 -1.75 4.12
CA ALA A 52 -3.65 -1.05 5.23
C ALA A 52 -3.68 0.47 5.02
N CYS A 53 -4.87 0.96 4.73
CA CYS A 53 -5.12 2.34 4.31
C CYS A 53 -4.80 3.36 5.41
N GLY A 54 -4.63 2.93 6.66
CA GLY A 54 -4.41 3.80 7.80
C GLY A 54 -5.51 4.86 7.94
N PRO A 55 -5.17 6.15 8.04
CA PRO A 55 -6.13 7.24 8.12
C PRO A 55 -6.80 7.56 6.77
N GLY A 56 -6.56 6.76 5.72
CA GLY A 56 -7.22 6.85 4.42
C GLY A 56 -6.65 7.89 3.46
N ILE A 57 -5.37 8.21 3.56
CA ILE A 57 -4.76 9.25 2.71
C ILE A 57 -4.90 8.91 1.22
N TYR A 58 -4.53 7.68 0.82
CA TYR A 58 -4.67 7.21 -0.55
C TYR A 58 -6.12 6.91 -0.89
N ALA A 59 -6.83 6.16 -0.03
CA ALA A 59 -8.23 5.79 -0.26
C ALA A 59 -9.13 7.00 -0.54
N ARG A 60 -8.97 8.09 0.23
CA ARG A 60 -9.75 9.33 0.03
C ARG A 60 -9.39 10.04 -1.27
N ARG A 61 -8.10 10.09 -1.65
CA ARG A 61 -7.69 10.69 -2.93
C ARG A 61 -8.17 9.85 -4.11
N PHE A 62 -8.07 8.52 -4.04
CA PHE A 62 -8.62 7.63 -5.07
C PHE A 62 -10.13 7.83 -5.23
N ALA A 63 -10.87 7.91 -4.10
CA ALA A 63 -12.30 8.13 -4.14
C ALA A 63 -12.69 9.49 -4.76
N ALA A 64 -11.92 10.53 -4.49
CA ALA A 64 -12.14 11.85 -5.08
C ALA A 64 -11.87 11.88 -6.60
N GLU A 65 -10.93 11.08 -7.10
CA GLU A 65 -10.57 11.03 -8.52
C GLU A 65 -11.44 10.07 -9.34
N LEU A 66 -12.01 9.04 -8.69
CA LEU A 66 -12.84 8.04 -9.36
C LEU A 66 -14.30 8.50 -9.46
N ALA A 67 -14.66 9.13 -10.58
CA ALA A 67 -16.02 9.65 -10.78
C ALA A 67 -17.11 8.56 -10.75
N THR A 68 -16.81 7.34 -11.20
CA THR A 68 -17.78 6.22 -11.33
C THR A 68 -17.31 4.92 -10.65
N GLY A 69 -16.12 4.92 -10.05
CA GLY A 69 -15.55 3.77 -9.37
C GLY A 69 -15.85 3.74 -7.87
N ARG A 70 -15.61 2.60 -7.26
CA ARG A 70 -15.71 2.40 -5.81
C ARG A 70 -14.33 2.14 -5.23
N VAL A 71 -14.04 2.74 -4.09
CA VAL A 71 -12.83 2.51 -3.32
C VAL A 71 -13.19 1.80 -2.03
N THR A 72 -12.40 0.81 -1.67
CA THR A 72 -12.46 0.17 -0.36
C THR A 72 -11.13 0.44 0.34
N GLY A 73 -11.16 1.10 1.48
CA GLY A 73 -10.02 1.20 2.39
C GLY A 73 -10.13 0.12 3.45
N MET A 74 -9.07 -0.66 3.65
CA MET A 74 -9.03 -1.68 4.70
C MET A 74 -7.83 -1.48 5.62
N ASP A 75 -8.07 -1.56 6.92
CA ASP A 75 -7.01 -1.50 7.94
C ASP A 75 -7.37 -2.35 9.16
N LEU A 76 -6.37 -2.78 9.92
CA LEU A 76 -6.58 -3.50 11.17
C LEU A 76 -6.92 -2.55 12.33
N SER A 77 -6.45 -1.30 12.27
CA SER A 77 -6.53 -0.30 13.32
C SER A 77 -7.88 0.43 13.31
N TRP A 78 -8.70 0.19 14.33
CA TRP A 78 -9.96 0.87 14.49
C TRP A 78 -9.85 2.41 14.63
N PRO A 79 -8.90 2.97 15.40
CA PRO A 79 -8.69 4.43 15.44
C PRO A 79 -8.37 5.05 14.09
N MET A 80 -7.55 4.37 13.25
CA MET A 80 -7.24 4.81 11.89
C MET A 80 -8.49 4.87 11.01
N LEU A 81 -9.30 3.80 11.04
CA LEU A 81 -10.54 3.74 10.26
C LEU A 81 -11.58 4.77 10.71
N ARG A 82 -11.71 5.02 12.02
CA ARG A 82 -12.59 6.09 12.54
C ARG A 82 -12.17 7.47 12.03
N TYR A 83 -10.87 7.73 12.02
CA TYR A 83 -10.34 8.98 11.47
C TYR A 83 -10.64 9.08 9.96
N ALA A 84 -10.33 8.03 9.20
CA ALA A 84 -10.62 7.96 7.77
C ALA A 84 -12.10 8.20 7.47
N ALA A 85 -13.00 7.58 8.24
CA ALA A 85 -14.46 7.75 8.10
C ALA A 85 -14.92 9.19 8.36
N ASN A 86 -14.35 9.85 9.37
CA ASN A 86 -14.68 11.24 9.66
C ASN A 86 -14.24 12.18 8.52
N GLU A 87 -13.01 11.99 8.02
CA GLU A 87 -12.50 12.79 6.92
C GLU A 87 -13.24 12.52 5.60
N SER A 88 -13.62 11.26 5.33
CA SER A 88 -14.42 10.90 4.15
C SER A 88 -15.79 11.57 4.15
N ARG A 89 -16.47 11.58 5.30
CA ARG A 89 -17.75 12.29 5.46
C ARG A 89 -17.62 13.79 5.27
N ARG A 90 -16.57 14.40 5.82
CA ARG A 90 -16.27 15.84 5.61
C ARG A 90 -16.05 16.19 4.13
N ALA A 91 -15.39 15.28 3.42
CA ALA A 91 -15.10 15.41 1.99
C ALA A 91 -16.24 14.93 1.08
N ARG A 92 -17.38 14.42 1.65
CA ARG A 92 -18.54 13.87 0.92
C ARG A 92 -18.16 12.79 -0.10
N LEU A 93 -17.32 11.85 0.32
CA LEU A 93 -16.86 10.74 -0.52
C LEU A 93 -17.79 9.53 -0.35
N ASP A 94 -18.90 9.52 -1.09
CA ASP A 94 -19.94 8.48 -0.99
C ASP A 94 -19.53 7.16 -1.65
N ASN A 95 -18.46 7.17 -2.45
CA ASN A 95 -17.90 6.02 -3.15
C ASN A 95 -16.75 5.34 -2.39
N LEU A 96 -16.48 5.72 -1.14
CA LEU A 96 -15.47 5.12 -0.26
C LEU A 96 -16.10 4.28 0.85
N ALA A 97 -15.87 2.98 0.82
CA ALA A 97 -16.17 2.07 1.93
C ALA A 97 -14.93 1.83 2.80
N LEU A 98 -15.11 1.69 4.11
CA LEU A 98 -14.03 1.37 5.05
C LEU A 98 -14.34 0.06 5.76
N VAL A 99 -13.38 -0.86 5.78
CA VAL A 99 -13.50 -2.21 6.32
C VAL A 99 -12.38 -2.48 7.30
N ARG A 100 -12.70 -3.05 8.46
CA ARG A 100 -11.67 -3.57 9.37
C ARG A 100 -11.37 -5.02 9.01
N GLY A 101 -10.07 -5.35 8.86
CA GLY A 101 -9.67 -6.71 8.51
C GLY A 101 -8.18 -6.93 8.63
N ASP A 102 -7.80 -8.21 8.59
CA ASP A 102 -6.41 -8.66 8.55
C ASP A 102 -5.97 -8.86 7.09
N ALA A 103 -4.80 -8.33 6.74
CA ALA A 103 -4.23 -8.46 5.39
C ALA A 103 -3.86 -9.90 5.03
N THR A 104 -3.68 -10.78 6.00
CA THR A 104 -3.38 -12.20 5.79
C THR A 104 -4.63 -13.06 5.52
N GLU A 105 -5.83 -12.48 5.69
CA GLU A 105 -7.12 -13.13 5.44
C GLU A 105 -8.15 -12.08 5.02
N LEU A 106 -8.12 -11.71 3.74
CA LEU A 106 -8.95 -10.62 3.22
C LEU A 106 -10.44 -11.02 3.17
N PRO A 107 -11.35 -10.25 3.80
CA PRO A 107 -12.78 -10.58 3.87
C PRO A 107 -13.53 -10.26 2.57
N PHE A 108 -12.88 -10.49 1.45
CA PHE A 108 -13.39 -10.21 0.11
C PHE A 108 -13.44 -11.48 -0.74
N ARG A 109 -14.42 -11.58 -1.62
CA ARG A 109 -14.46 -12.66 -2.62
C ARG A 109 -13.29 -12.53 -3.61
N LYS A 110 -12.95 -13.65 -4.24
CA LYS A 110 -11.98 -13.67 -5.34
C LYS A 110 -12.43 -12.72 -6.47
N GLU A 111 -11.45 -12.13 -7.15
CA GLU A 111 -11.65 -11.35 -8.38
C GLU A 111 -12.65 -10.19 -8.23
N LEU A 112 -12.52 -9.46 -7.14
CA LEU A 112 -13.36 -8.30 -6.83
C LEU A 112 -12.76 -6.98 -7.34
N PHE A 113 -11.44 -6.81 -7.24
CA PHE A 113 -10.78 -5.53 -7.46
C PHE A 113 -10.03 -5.47 -8.79
N ASP A 114 -10.14 -4.34 -9.48
CA ASP A 114 -9.34 -4.03 -10.66
C ASP A 114 -7.92 -3.61 -10.27
N ALA A 115 -7.77 -2.99 -9.10
CA ALA A 115 -6.50 -2.51 -8.59
C ALA A 115 -6.42 -2.64 -7.06
N VAL A 116 -5.20 -2.94 -6.56
CA VAL A 116 -4.88 -2.95 -5.14
C VAL A 116 -3.66 -2.07 -4.90
N ASN A 117 -3.76 -1.16 -3.95
CA ASN A 117 -2.65 -0.38 -3.41
C ASN A 117 -2.31 -0.87 -2.00
N CYS A 118 -1.03 -0.99 -1.67
CA CYS A 118 -0.56 -1.22 -0.31
C CYS A 118 0.69 -0.37 -0.06
N CYS A 119 0.48 0.86 0.37
CA CYS A 119 1.53 1.84 0.55
C CYS A 119 1.92 2.01 2.03
N GLY A 120 3.19 1.79 2.33
CA GLY A 120 3.74 2.02 3.67
C GLY A 120 3.41 0.95 4.71
N ALA A 121 3.02 -0.27 4.31
CA ALA A 121 2.52 -1.26 5.24
C ALA A 121 3.10 -2.68 5.10
N LEU A 122 3.40 -3.16 3.90
CA LEU A 122 3.80 -4.57 3.68
C LEU A 122 5.01 -5.00 4.54
N HIS A 123 5.92 -4.07 4.83
CA HIS A 123 7.09 -4.30 5.68
C HIS A 123 6.76 -4.47 7.18
N LEU A 124 5.51 -4.26 7.58
CA LEU A 124 4.99 -4.47 8.93
C LEU A 124 4.22 -5.79 9.07
N PHE A 125 3.95 -6.48 7.96
CA PHE A 125 3.13 -7.68 8.00
C PHE A 125 3.94 -8.90 8.45
N PRO A 126 3.37 -9.75 9.31
CA PRO A 126 4.06 -10.93 9.82
C PRO A 126 4.30 -11.99 8.74
N ASP A 127 3.38 -12.14 7.81
CA ASP A 127 3.43 -13.08 6.69
C ASP A 127 3.17 -12.38 5.35
N VAL A 128 4.26 -11.94 4.73
CA VAL A 128 4.25 -11.26 3.43
C VAL A 128 3.76 -12.20 2.33
N GLY A 129 4.16 -13.47 2.36
CA GLY A 129 3.78 -14.44 1.33
C GLY A 129 2.27 -14.69 1.31
N ARG A 130 1.69 -14.93 2.47
CA ARG A 130 0.23 -15.10 2.62
C ARG A 130 -0.52 -13.84 2.20
N THR A 131 -0.04 -12.66 2.60
CA THR A 131 -0.64 -11.39 2.19
C THR A 131 -0.63 -11.22 0.67
N LEU A 132 0.49 -11.47 0.00
CA LEU A 132 0.58 -11.38 -1.46
C LEU A 132 -0.35 -12.38 -2.16
N THR A 133 -0.50 -13.59 -1.61
CA THR A 133 -1.45 -14.60 -2.09
C THR A 133 -2.89 -14.10 -1.99
N GLU A 134 -3.27 -13.51 -0.86
CA GLU A 134 -4.60 -12.93 -0.66
C GLU A 134 -4.87 -11.73 -1.58
N ILE A 135 -3.88 -10.83 -1.74
CA ILE A 135 -3.99 -9.72 -2.72
C ILE A 135 -4.24 -10.29 -4.12
N ARG A 136 -3.48 -11.31 -4.54
CA ARG A 136 -3.67 -11.92 -5.85
C ARG A 136 -5.03 -12.60 -5.97
N ARG A 137 -5.54 -13.21 -4.93
CA ARG A 137 -6.86 -13.86 -4.91
C ARG A 137 -7.97 -12.86 -5.17
N VAL A 138 -7.93 -11.69 -4.51
CA VAL A 138 -8.98 -10.67 -4.63
C VAL A 138 -8.86 -9.80 -5.88
N LEU A 139 -7.70 -9.75 -6.53
CA LEU A 139 -7.51 -9.08 -7.83
C LEU A 139 -8.17 -9.88 -8.95
N LYS A 140 -8.82 -9.17 -9.87
CA LYS A 140 -9.30 -9.72 -11.15
C LYS A 140 -8.13 -10.14 -12.04
N GLY A 141 -8.39 -10.99 -13.04
CA GLY A 141 -7.44 -11.22 -14.13
C GLY A 141 -7.04 -9.91 -14.81
N GLY A 142 -5.75 -9.68 -15.04
CA GLY A 142 -5.21 -8.41 -15.53
C GLY A 142 -5.17 -7.28 -14.51
N GLY A 143 -5.65 -7.51 -13.28
CA GLY A 143 -5.65 -6.51 -12.20
C GLY A 143 -4.24 -6.10 -11.77
N ARG A 144 -4.10 -4.90 -11.25
CA ARG A 144 -2.82 -4.27 -10.95
C ARG A 144 -2.59 -4.08 -9.47
N LEU A 145 -1.34 -4.26 -9.06
CA LEU A 145 -0.86 -4.06 -7.70
C LEU A 145 0.20 -2.97 -7.67
N THR A 146 0.15 -2.09 -6.66
CA THR A 146 1.26 -1.22 -6.26
C THR A 146 1.60 -1.46 -4.80
N LEU A 147 2.90 -1.45 -4.51
CA LEU A 147 3.49 -1.60 -3.19
C LEU A 147 4.47 -0.47 -2.96
N ALA A 148 4.42 0.15 -1.78
CA ALA A 148 5.46 1.05 -1.34
C ALA A 148 5.94 0.62 0.05
N VAL A 149 7.25 0.41 0.19
CA VAL A 149 7.86 -0.25 1.36
C VAL A 149 9.18 0.38 1.76
N PHE A 150 9.65 0.10 2.97
CA PHE A 150 11.02 0.44 3.33
C PHE A 150 12.02 -0.34 2.48
N ARG A 151 12.98 0.39 1.95
CA ARG A 151 14.08 -0.14 1.14
C ARG A 151 15.24 -0.57 2.01
N CYS A 152 15.86 -1.70 1.67
CA CYS A 152 17.23 -2.05 2.06
C CYS A 152 18.14 -2.10 0.82
N GLY A 153 19.44 -1.99 1.03
CA GLY A 153 20.42 -2.16 -0.06
C GLY A 153 20.42 -3.58 -0.63
N ASP A 154 20.92 -3.73 -1.84
CA ASP A 154 20.93 -5.00 -2.58
C ASP A 154 22.03 -5.97 -2.13
N GLY A 155 22.97 -5.55 -1.25
CA GLY A 155 24.04 -6.38 -0.73
C GLY A 155 23.58 -7.37 0.35
N THR A 156 24.24 -8.54 0.42
CA THR A 156 23.95 -9.61 1.39
C THR A 156 23.93 -9.11 2.84
N ILE A 157 24.87 -8.23 3.21
CA ILE A 157 24.94 -7.65 4.57
C ILE A 157 23.69 -6.80 4.87
N ALA A 158 23.25 -5.99 3.90
CA ALA A 158 22.05 -5.17 4.05
C ALA A 158 20.80 -6.03 4.25
N GLN A 159 20.67 -7.11 3.50
CA GLN A 159 19.56 -8.06 3.62
C GLN A 159 19.59 -8.82 4.96
N VAL A 160 20.75 -9.23 5.45
CA VAL A 160 20.90 -9.86 6.77
C VAL A 160 20.47 -8.89 7.88
N ARG A 161 20.93 -7.64 7.83
CA ARG A 161 20.53 -6.59 8.77
C ARG A 161 19.02 -6.32 8.72
N ALA A 162 18.43 -6.30 7.52
CA ALA A 162 16.98 -6.12 7.36
C ALA A 162 16.18 -7.27 8.01
N ARG A 163 16.60 -8.53 7.78
CA ARG A 163 16.00 -9.72 8.43
C ARG A 163 16.15 -9.69 9.95
N MET A 164 17.31 -9.28 10.44
CA MET A 164 17.55 -9.16 11.89
C MET A 164 16.67 -8.08 12.53
N ARG A 165 16.52 -6.92 11.86
CA ARG A 165 15.61 -5.85 12.28
C ARG A 165 14.15 -6.31 12.29
N GLN A 166 13.72 -7.07 11.29
CA GLN A 166 12.38 -7.63 11.25
C GLN A 166 12.12 -8.59 12.42
N ARG A 167 13.10 -9.44 12.76
CA ARG A 167 12.99 -10.35 13.92
C ARG A 167 12.93 -9.63 15.25
N LEU A 168 13.70 -8.54 15.42
CA LEU A 168 13.81 -7.82 16.70
C LEU A 168 12.71 -6.78 16.89
N TYR A 169 12.28 -6.12 15.83
CA TYR A 169 11.38 -4.95 15.90
C TYR A 169 10.09 -5.11 15.09
N GLY A 170 9.89 -6.21 14.39
CA GLY A 170 8.74 -6.43 13.53
C GLY A 170 8.70 -5.55 12.26
N ILE A 171 9.80 -4.83 11.95
CA ILE A 171 9.86 -3.92 10.79
C ILE A 171 10.79 -4.48 9.74
N GLY A 172 10.23 -4.95 8.63
CA GLY A 172 10.98 -5.44 7.47
C GLY A 172 11.52 -4.31 6.60
N ALA A 173 12.34 -4.67 5.62
CA ALA A 173 12.72 -3.84 4.48
C ALA A 173 13.11 -4.76 3.32
N PHE A 174 12.94 -4.28 2.11
CA PHE A 174 13.09 -5.08 0.89
C PHE A 174 14.07 -4.42 -0.06
N SER A 175 14.84 -5.23 -0.78
CA SER A 175 15.45 -4.79 -2.03
C SER A 175 14.47 -4.98 -3.19
N ALA A 176 14.70 -4.29 -4.30
CA ALA A 176 13.85 -4.44 -5.48
C ALA A 176 13.83 -5.89 -6.00
N GLY A 177 14.98 -6.56 -6.00
CA GLY A 177 15.10 -7.96 -6.41
C GLY A 177 14.39 -8.93 -5.46
N ASP A 178 14.51 -8.76 -4.13
CA ASP A 178 13.81 -9.60 -3.15
C ASP A 178 12.28 -9.46 -3.29
N LEU A 179 11.79 -8.21 -3.43
CA LEU A 179 10.36 -7.99 -3.57
C LEU A 179 9.81 -8.49 -4.91
N ALA A 180 10.58 -8.34 -6.00
CA ALA A 180 10.22 -8.90 -7.31
C ALA A 180 10.09 -10.44 -7.24
N SER A 181 11.08 -11.13 -6.65
CA SER A 181 11.04 -12.59 -6.48
C SER A 181 9.86 -13.06 -5.63
N ARG A 182 9.49 -12.31 -4.59
CA ARG A 182 8.30 -12.62 -3.77
C ARG A 182 7.00 -12.42 -4.54
N LEU A 183 6.93 -11.39 -5.37
CA LEU A 183 5.77 -11.15 -6.24
C LEU A 183 5.61 -12.30 -7.25
N GLU A 184 6.70 -12.71 -7.90
CA GLU A 184 6.71 -13.85 -8.84
C GLU A 184 6.33 -15.16 -8.15
N ALA A 185 6.90 -15.43 -6.97
CA ALA A 185 6.55 -16.61 -6.16
C ALA A 185 5.06 -16.63 -5.74
N ALA A 186 4.44 -15.46 -5.54
CA ALA A 186 3.01 -15.33 -5.29
C ALA A 186 2.16 -15.39 -6.58
N GLY A 187 2.77 -15.57 -7.77
CA GLY A 187 2.10 -15.69 -9.06
C GLY A 187 1.71 -14.38 -9.71
N PHE A 188 2.35 -13.28 -9.34
CA PHE A 188 2.26 -12.03 -10.07
C PHE A 188 3.22 -12.04 -11.27
N VAL A 189 2.86 -11.30 -12.31
CA VAL A 189 3.69 -11.12 -13.50
C VAL A 189 4.11 -9.66 -13.65
N LYS A 190 5.16 -9.43 -14.44
CA LYS A 190 5.69 -8.10 -14.76
C LYS A 190 5.99 -7.24 -13.51
N PRO A 191 6.72 -7.74 -12.50
CA PRO A 191 7.14 -6.91 -11.41
C PRO A 191 8.04 -5.79 -11.94
N GLN A 192 7.70 -4.54 -11.61
CA GLN A 192 8.42 -3.36 -12.09
C GLN A 192 8.79 -2.47 -10.90
N CYS A 193 10.07 -2.11 -10.80
CA CYS A 193 10.54 -1.10 -9.88
C CYS A 193 10.22 0.29 -10.46
N LEU A 194 9.38 1.03 -9.76
CA LEU A 194 8.97 2.38 -10.16
C LEU A 194 9.89 3.43 -9.52
N HIS A 195 10.32 3.18 -8.28
CA HIS A 195 11.23 4.05 -7.53
C HIS A 195 12.05 3.24 -6.54
N ALA A 196 13.36 3.54 -6.44
CA ALA A 196 14.26 2.92 -5.48
C ALA A 196 15.35 3.92 -5.07
N ALA A 197 15.01 4.89 -4.21
CA ALA A 197 15.96 5.85 -3.68
C ALA A 197 15.70 6.10 -2.19
N GLY A 198 16.69 6.66 -1.49
CA GLY A 198 16.59 6.86 -0.06
C GLY A 198 16.20 5.59 0.69
N LEU A 199 15.28 5.70 1.60
CA LEU A 199 14.72 4.56 2.35
C LEU A 199 13.43 3.99 1.73
N TRP A 200 13.09 4.36 0.49
CA TRP A 200 11.80 4.01 -0.10
C TRP A 200 11.96 3.20 -1.39
N LEU A 201 11.09 2.23 -1.53
CA LEU A 201 10.95 1.38 -2.70
C LEU A 201 9.49 1.35 -3.10
N VAL A 202 9.19 1.71 -4.36
CA VAL A 202 7.85 1.58 -4.95
C VAL A 202 7.91 0.59 -6.08
N MET A 203 7.04 -0.40 -6.05
CA MET A 203 6.93 -1.42 -7.08
C MET A 203 5.51 -1.58 -7.56
N SER A 204 5.37 -2.04 -8.80
CA SER A 204 4.10 -2.50 -9.35
C SER A 204 4.22 -3.93 -9.87
N ALA A 205 3.08 -4.61 -9.97
CA ALA A 205 2.96 -5.92 -10.59
C ALA A 205 1.54 -6.12 -11.13
N GLN A 206 1.31 -7.19 -11.89
CA GLN A 206 0.00 -7.53 -12.45
C GLN A 206 -0.37 -8.98 -12.09
N LYS A 207 -1.66 -9.24 -11.91
CA LYS A 207 -2.17 -10.60 -11.98
C LYS A 207 -2.34 -10.94 -13.45
N GLU A 208 -1.91 -12.13 -13.85
CA GLU A 208 -2.09 -12.62 -15.22
C GLU A 208 -3.57 -12.53 -15.63
N ALA A 209 -3.81 -12.12 -16.88
CA ALA A 209 -5.15 -12.14 -17.43
C ALA A 209 -5.59 -13.60 -17.64
N ALA A 210 -6.83 -13.89 -17.30
CA ALA A 210 -7.40 -15.23 -17.50
C ALA A 210 -7.63 -15.51 -18.99
#